data_5268b351d93ae8f2eb25545c68eeed2a
#
_entry.id   5268b351d93ae8f2eb25545c68eeed2a
#
_cell.length_a   1.000
_cell.length_b   1.000
_cell.length_c   1.000
_cell.angle_alpha   90.00
_cell.angle_beta   90.00
_cell.angle_gamma   90.00
#
_symmetry.space_group_name_H-M   'P 1'
#
loop_
_entity.id
_entity.type
_entity.pdbx_description
1 polymer ?
#
loop_
_entity_poly.entity_id
_entity_poly.type
_entity_poly.pdbx_seq_one_letter_code
_entity_poly.pdbx_strand_id
1 'polypeptide(L)'
;VECDYLNQIIGKEKLSGYTANIAFTGFTAPKILWVKNKEPENFARIRKIMLPKDYIAYQLSGVHCTDVSDASGMLLLDVKHRKWSPEMLEICGVTEEQMAKVYESYETVGNVLPEIAKELDIPETVRIVAGAGDNAAAAVGTGTVGDGRCNISLGTSGTIFISSEKFGVDRNNALHAFAHADGHYHLMGCMLSAASCNKWWMEEIVGTGDYAAEQKDIEKLGENHVFFLPYLMGERSPHNNPNARGTFIGMTMDTSRTDMTQAVLEGVA
;
A
#
# COMPACT_ATOMS: atom_id res chain seq x y z
N VAL A 1 6.45 17.64 -5.04
CA VAL A 1 7.73 17.98 -5.68
C VAL A 1 8.42 16.70 -6.16
N GLU A 2 8.84 15.80 -5.29
CA GLU A 2 9.60 14.59 -5.67
C GLU A 2 8.76 13.62 -6.51
N CYS A 3 7.49 13.41 -6.16
CA CYS A 3 6.56 12.61 -6.97
C CYS A 3 6.31 13.25 -8.34
N ASP A 4 6.21 14.58 -8.40
CA ASP A 4 6.01 15.29 -9.67
C ASP A 4 7.26 15.16 -10.55
N TYR A 5 8.46 15.29 -9.95
CA TYR A 5 9.70 15.06 -10.66
C TYR A 5 9.74 13.65 -11.28
N LEU A 6 9.45 12.64 -10.49
CA LEU A 6 9.43 11.25 -10.98
C LEU A 6 8.37 11.06 -12.06
N ASN A 7 7.13 11.46 -11.81
CA ASN A 7 6.01 11.19 -12.72
C ASN A 7 6.01 12.05 -14.00
N GLN A 8 6.53 13.29 -13.94
CA GLN A 8 6.45 14.24 -15.06
C GLN A 8 7.79 14.36 -15.80
N ILE A 9 8.93 14.40 -15.08
CA ILE A 9 10.25 14.60 -15.69
C ILE A 9 10.86 13.25 -16.12
N ILE A 10 10.89 12.27 -15.24
CA ILE A 10 11.32 10.90 -15.61
C ILE A 10 10.27 10.26 -16.49
N GLY A 11 9.00 10.38 -16.11
CA GLY A 11 7.82 9.93 -16.85
C GLY A 11 7.24 8.62 -16.35
N LYS A 12 5.90 8.58 -16.23
CA LYS A 12 5.16 7.41 -15.71
C LYS A 12 5.43 6.13 -16.47
N GLU A 13 5.56 6.19 -17.80
CA GLU A 13 5.83 5.04 -18.65
C GLU A 13 7.19 4.38 -18.33
N LYS A 14 8.24 5.22 -18.16
CA LYS A 14 9.57 4.72 -17.78
C LYS A 14 9.55 4.13 -16.38
N LEU A 15 8.94 4.82 -15.40
CA LEU A 15 8.83 4.32 -14.03
C LEU A 15 8.12 2.98 -13.99
N SER A 16 7.00 2.86 -14.72
CA SER A 16 6.26 1.61 -14.85
C SER A 16 7.08 0.51 -15.53
N GLY A 17 7.87 0.86 -16.54
CA GLY A 17 8.82 -0.06 -17.17
C GLY A 17 9.92 -0.55 -16.21
N TYR A 18 10.39 0.30 -15.31
CA TYR A 18 11.46 -0.02 -14.36
C TYR A 18 10.96 -0.78 -13.11
N THR A 19 9.74 -0.52 -12.65
CA THR A 19 9.25 -0.99 -11.34
C THR A 19 7.82 -1.53 -11.34
N ALA A 20 7.15 -1.56 -12.50
CA ALA A 20 5.71 -1.86 -12.63
C ALA A 20 4.77 -0.84 -11.96
N ASN A 21 5.28 0.27 -11.46
CA ASN A 21 4.51 1.28 -10.73
C ASN A 21 4.89 2.70 -11.14
N ILE A 22 4.06 3.67 -10.76
CA ILE A 22 4.35 5.10 -10.82
C ILE A 22 4.65 5.65 -9.42
N ALA A 23 5.14 6.88 -9.32
CA ALA A 23 5.49 7.45 -8.02
C ALA A 23 4.26 7.90 -7.22
N PHE A 24 4.20 7.48 -5.96
CA PHE A 24 3.26 7.91 -4.94
C PHE A 24 4.02 8.38 -3.71
N THR A 25 3.44 9.30 -2.94
CA THR A 25 4.07 9.88 -1.76
C THR A 25 4.36 8.85 -0.66
N GLY A 26 3.61 7.76 -0.62
CA GLY A 26 3.84 6.65 0.30
C GLY A 26 5.08 5.81 -0.01
N PHE A 27 5.58 5.82 -1.25
CA PHE A 27 6.71 4.99 -1.67
C PHE A 27 8.06 5.54 -1.18
N THR A 28 9.09 4.69 -1.17
CA THR A 28 10.39 5.02 -0.59
C THR A 28 11.23 5.91 -1.50
N ALA A 29 11.23 5.70 -2.82
CA ALA A 29 12.04 6.49 -3.75
C ALA A 29 11.79 8.02 -3.64
N PRO A 30 10.53 8.52 -3.59
CA PRO A 30 10.28 9.94 -3.34
C PRO A 30 10.85 10.45 -2.01
N LYS A 31 10.85 9.63 -0.96
CA LYS A 31 11.41 9.98 0.36
C LYS A 31 12.94 10.08 0.31
N ILE A 32 13.60 9.16 -0.40
CA ILE A 32 15.06 9.22 -0.63
C ILE A 32 15.42 10.50 -1.37
N LEU A 33 14.70 10.82 -2.44
CA LEU A 33 14.90 12.07 -3.19
C LEU A 33 14.66 13.30 -2.32
N TRP A 34 13.67 13.27 -1.45
CA TRP A 34 13.42 14.36 -0.51
C TRP A 34 14.62 14.57 0.44
N VAL A 35 15.15 13.48 1.03
CA VAL A 35 16.34 13.56 1.89
C VAL A 35 17.54 14.09 1.09
N LYS A 36 17.75 13.59 -0.14
CA LYS A 36 18.81 14.06 -1.03
C LYS A 36 18.72 15.56 -1.29
N ASN A 37 17.52 16.07 -1.52
CA ASN A 37 17.29 17.46 -1.90
C ASN A 37 17.26 18.42 -0.71
N LYS A 38 16.76 17.98 0.44
CA LYS A 38 16.54 18.82 1.63
C LYS A 38 17.59 18.64 2.72
N GLU A 39 18.19 17.47 2.77
CA GLU A 39 19.16 17.09 3.79
C GLU A 39 20.42 16.45 3.16
N PRO A 40 21.15 17.15 2.24
CA PRO A 40 22.23 16.56 1.45
C PRO A 40 23.38 16.02 2.31
N GLU A 41 23.66 16.63 3.46
CA GLU A 41 24.69 16.15 4.38
C GLU A 41 24.28 14.82 5.03
N ASN A 42 23.01 14.66 5.39
CA ASN A 42 22.48 13.39 5.90
C ASN A 42 22.46 12.34 4.80
N PHE A 43 22.04 12.73 3.59
CA PHE A 43 22.04 11.84 2.42
C PHE A 43 23.44 11.27 2.14
N ALA A 44 24.48 12.11 2.16
CA ALA A 44 25.86 11.68 1.93
C ALA A 44 26.39 10.67 2.98
N ARG A 45 25.75 10.61 4.15
CA ARG A 45 26.12 9.70 5.26
C ARG A 45 25.36 8.38 5.24
N ILE A 46 24.35 8.21 4.38
CA ILE A 46 23.56 6.97 4.28
C ILE A 46 24.49 5.81 3.93
N ARG A 47 24.50 4.78 4.75
CA ARG A 47 25.25 3.55 4.53
C ARG A 47 24.35 2.39 4.10
N LYS A 48 23.17 2.30 4.69
CA LYS A 48 22.18 1.24 4.43
C LYS A 48 20.78 1.84 4.42
N ILE A 49 19.92 1.28 3.56
CA ILE A 49 18.52 1.63 3.45
C ILE A 49 17.71 0.39 3.85
N MET A 50 16.76 0.59 4.75
CA MET A 50 15.91 -0.46 5.30
C MET A 50 14.48 0.04 5.42
N LEU A 51 13.52 -0.83 5.19
CA LEU A 51 12.14 -0.61 5.63
C LEU A 51 12.02 -0.90 7.14
N PRO A 52 10.99 -0.42 7.84
CA PRO A 52 10.82 -0.67 9.28
C PRO A 52 10.86 -2.16 9.64
N LYS A 53 10.21 -3.01 8.86
CA LYS A 53 10.23 -4.47 9.01
C LYS A 53 11.66 -5.02 8.86
N ASP A 54 12.39 -4.55 7.85
CA ASP A 54 13.76 -5.00 7.58
C ASP A 54 14.71 -4.65 8.72
N TYR A 55 14.51 -3.47 9.34
CA TYR A 55 15.29 -3.06 10.50
C TYR A 55 15.05 -4.01 11.69
N ILE A 56 13.83 -4.45 11.93
CA ILE A 56 13.53 -5.42 12.98
C ILE A 56 14.18 -6.78 12.65
N ALA A 57 14.07 -7.26 11.41
CA ALA A 57 14.73 -8.49 10.98
C ALA A 57 16.27 -8.39 11.14
N TYR A 58 16.85 -7.23 10.82
CA TYR A 58 18.28 -6.96 11.03
C TYR A 58 18.65 -6.99 12.51
N GLN A 59 17.88 -6.38 13.40
CA GLN A 59 18.14 -6.42 14.85
C GLN A 59 18.08 -7.85 15.39
N LEU A 60 17.20 -8.69 14.86
CA LEU A 60 17.05 -10.07 15.29
C LEU A 60 18.12 -11.02 14.74
N SER A 61 18.60 -10.78 13.51
CA SER A 61 19.46 -11.71 12.77
C SER A 61 20.86 -11.19 12.42
N GLY A 62 21.07 -9.87 12.50
CA GLY A 62 22.28 -9.23 11.98
C GLY A 62 22.35 -9.15 10.45
N VAL A 63 21.32 -9.62 9.73
CA VAL A 63 21.32 -9.71 8.27
C VAL A 63 20.58 -8.52 7.66
N HIS A 64 21.25 -7.77 6.78
CA HIS A 64 20.65 -6.68 6.00
C HIS A 64 19.84 -7.26 4.83
N CYS A 65 18.56 -7.51 5.07
CA CYS A 65 17.63 -8.15 4.15
C CYS A 65 16.35 -7.36 3.97
N THR A 66 15.65 -7.62 2.88
CA THR A 66 14.26 -7.23 2.62
C THR A 66 13.57 -8.34 1.86
N ASP A 67 12.23 -8.29 1.75
CA ASP A 67 11.49 -9.22 0.92
C ASP A 67 10.89 -8.55 -0.31
N VAL A 68 10.55 -9.36 -1.31
CA VAL A 68 10.03 -8.90 -2.59
C VAL A 68 8.70 -8.14 -2.47
N SER A 69 7.83 -8.51 -1.52
CA SER A 69 6.51 -7.91 -1.40
C SER A 69 6.57 -6.50 -0.84
N ASP A 70 7.34 -6.28 0.23
CA ASP A 70 7.50 -4.95 0.84
C ASP A 70 8.41 -4.05 -0.03
N ALA A 71 9.49 -4.62 -0.61
CA ALA A 71 10.36 -3.91 -1.54
C ALA A 71 9.62 -3.42 -2.81
N SER A 72 8.56 -4.10 -3.24
CA SER A 72 7.69 -3.65 -4.34
C SER A 72 7.11 -2.25 -4.10
N GLY A 73 6.82 -1.90 -2.84
CA GLY A 73 6.33 -0.58 -2.43
C GLY A 73 7.41 0.50 -2.34
N MET A 74 8.67 0.19 -2.61
CA MET A 74 9.76 1.17 -2.56
C MET A 74 9.89 2.02 -3.83
N LEU A 75 9.34 1.59 -4.97
CA LEU A 75 9.61 2.15 -6.31
C LEU A 75 11.09 2.07 -6.70
N LEU A 76 11.79 1.07 -6.19
CA LEU A 76 13.20 0.79 -6.46
C LEU A 76 13.41 -0.65 -6.98
N LEU A 77 12.42 -1.53 -6.76
CA LEU A 77 12.45 -2.92 -7.19
C LEU A 77 11.88 -3.05 -8.60
N ASP A 78 12.58 -3.75 -9.48
CA ASP A 78 12.02 -4.35 -10.68
C ASP A 78 11.15 -5.56 -10.23
N VAL A 79 9.86 -5.32 -10.08
CA VAL A 79 8.89 -6.29 -9.55
C VAL A 79 8.84 -7.55 -10.41
N LYS A 80 8.95 -7.40 -11.73
CA LYS A 80 8.91 -8.53 -12.67
C LYS A 80 10.08 -9.49 -12.47
N HIS A 81 11.28 -8.95 -12.28
CA HIS A 81 12.51 -9.73 -12.18
C HIS A 81 13.01 -9.88 -10.72
N ARG A 82 12.29 -9.30 -9.73
CA ARG A 82 12.55 -9.42 -8.29
C ARG A 82 13.96 -9.01 -7.89
N LYS A 83 14.44 -7.92 -8.47
CA LYS A 83 15.77 -7.34 -8.22
C LYS A 83 15.69 -5.82 -8.19
N TRP A 84 16.68 -5.19 -7.62
CA TRP A 84 16.78 -3.73 -7.68
C TRP A 84 16.86 -3.24 -9.12
N SER A 85 16.14 -2.16 -9.45
CA SER A 85 16.23 -1.49 -10.75
C SER A 85 17.43 -0.58 -10.77
N PRO A 86 18.46 -0.86 -11.62
CA PRO A 86 19.64 0.00 -11.71
C PRO A 86 19.28 1.44 -12.08
N GLU A 87 18.27 1.63 -12.95
CA GLU A 87 17.82 2.94 -13.40
C GLU A 87 17.21 3.74 -12.24
N MET A 88 16.42 3.09 -11.38
CA MET A 88 15.82 3.76 -10.23
C MET A 88 16.84 4.06 -9.14
N LEU A 89 17.83 3.19 -8.94
CA LEU A 89 18.94 3.47 -8.02
C LEU A 89 19.74 4.69 -8.49
N GLU A 90 20.06 4.78 -9.79
CA GLU A 90 20.74 5.93 -10.39
C GLU A 90 19.94 7.23 -10.23
N ILE A 91 18.65 7.21 -10.55
CA ILE A 91 17.75 8.36 -10.39
C ILE A 91 17.74 8.86 -8.94
N CYS A 92 17.66 7.96 -7.98
CA CYS A 92 17.69 8.30 -6.56
C CYS A 92 19.09 8.70 -6.06
N GLY A 93 20.15 8.32 -6.79
CA GLY A 93 21.54 8.56 -6.39
C GLY A 93 22.01 7.65 -5.27
N VAL A 94 21.49 6.43 -5.23
CA VAL A 94 21.88 5.39 -4.27
C VAL A 94 22.50 4.21 -5.02
N THR A 95 23.28 3.39 -4.31
CA THR A 95 23.97 2.24 -4.88
C THR A 95 23.34 0.93 -4.41
N GLU A 96 23.53 -0.16 -5.15
CA GLU A 96 23.06 -1.48 -4.75
C GLU A 96 23.67 -1.95 -3.42
N GLU A 97 24.90 -1.51 -3.09
CA GLU A 97 25.54 -1.81 -1.81
C GLU A 97 24.80 -1.19 -0.62
N GLN A 98 24.10 -0.07 -0.83
CA GLN A 98 23.28 0.57 0.19
C GLN A 98 21.93 -0.13 0.37
N MET A 99 21.49 -0.90 -0.62
CA MET A 99 20.23 -1.63 -0.60
C MET A 99 20.36 -2.97 0.14
N ALA A 100 19.26 -3.42 0.71
CA ALA A 100 19.16 -4.72 1.35
C ALA A 100 19.19 -5.85 0.30
N LYS A 101 19.70 -7.03 0.67
CA LYS A 101 19.55 -8.23 -0.16
C LYS A 101 18.08 -8.62 -0.22
N VAL A 102 17.58 -8.84 -1.43
CA VAL A 102 16.19 -9.23 -1.69
C VAL A 102 16.03 -10.74 -1.51
N TYR A 103 14.98 -11.14 -0.82
CA TYR A 103 14.56 -12.52 -0.58
C TYR A 103 13.09 -12.70 -0.96
N GLU A 104 12.65 -13.93 -1.17
CA GLU A 104 11.23 -14.25 -1.11
C GLU A 104 10.74 -14.13 0.34
N SER A 105 9.48 -13.75 0.53
CA SER A 105 8.93 -13.46 1.87
C SER A 105 9.07 -14.62 2.86
N TYR A 106 9.00 -15.86 2.35
CA TYR A 106 9.09 -17.10 3.14
C TYR A 106 10.52 -17.61 3.33
N GLU A 107 11.52 -17.00 2.71
CA GLU A 107 12.90 -17.45 2.83
C GLU A 107 13.51 -17.12 4.18
N THR A 108 14.27 -18.07 4.71
CA THR A 108 15.06 -17.87 5.93
C THR A 108 16.29 -17.02 5.61
N VAL A 109 16.46 -15.92 6.32
CA VAL A 109 17.61 -14.99 6.16
C VAL A 109 18.74 -15.33 7.12
N GLY A 110 18.45 -15.97 8.25
CA GLY A 110 19.43 -16.36 9.26
C GLY A 110 18.76 -16.94 10.51
N ASN A 111 19.54 -17.19 11.53
CA ASN A 111 19.02 -17.50 12.87
C ASN A 111 18.98 -16.22 13.71
N VAL A 112 18.23 -16.30 14.81
CA VAL A 112 18.26 -15.25 15.83
C VAL A 112 19.68 -15.13 16.41
N LEU A 113 20.11 -13.90 16.67
CA LEU A 113 21.42 -13.64 17.31
C LEU A 113 21.44 -14.24 18.72
N PRO A 114 22.58 -14.84 19.17
CA PRO A 114 22.67 -15.49 20.48
C PRO A 114 22.29 -14.58 21.66
N GLU A 115 22.69 -13.29 21.61
CA GLU A 115 22.34 -12.30 22.62
C GLU A 115 20.84 -12.03 22.68
N ILE A 116 20.16 -11.98 21.53
CA ILE A 116 18.72 -11.80 21.45
C ILE A 116 17.98 -13.06 21.91
N ALA A 117 18.47 -14.25 21.50
CA ALA A 117 17.92 -15.50 21.95
C ALA A 117 17.94 -15.63 23.48
N LYS A 118 19.05 -15.21 24.10
CA LYS A 118 19.20 -15.18 25.55
C LYS A 118 18.28 -14.17 26.22
N GLU A 119 18.14 -12.97 25.66
CA GLU A 119 17.26 -11.91 26.19
C GLU A 119 15.80 -12.32 26.17
N LEU A 120 15.35 -12.96 25.06
CA LEU A 120 13.98 -13.40 24.86
C LEU A 120 13.66 -14.78 25.44
N ASP A 121 14.66 -15.47 26.02
CA ASP A 121 14.53 -16.85 26.53
C ASP A 121 14.00 -17.83 25.47
N ILE A 122 14.57 -17.78 24.26
CA ILE A 122 14.23 -18.64 23.13
C ILE A 122 15.46 -19.39 22.61
N PRO A 123 15.28 -20.53 21.91
CA PRO A 123 16.41 -21.28 21.34
C PRO A 123 17.15 -20.46 20.26
N GLU A 124 18.48 -20.56 20.23
CA GLU A 124 19.32 -19.97 19.16
C GLU A 124 19.04 -20.56 17.76
N THR A 125 18.32 -21.68 17.71
CA THR A 125 17.90 -22.33 16.46
C THR A 125 16.66 -21.68 15.83
N VAL A 126 16.06 -20.70 16.47
CA VAL A 126 14.92 -19.94 15.90
C VAL A 126 15.37 -19.24 14.62
N ARG A 127 14.66 -19.54 13.53
CA ARG A 127 14.95 -18.97 12.21
C ARG A 127 14.21 -17.65 12.02
N ILE A 128 14.90 -16.68 11.49
CA ILE A 128 14.34 -15.40 11.05
C ILE A 128 14.07 -15.50 9.55
N VAL A 129 12.83 -15.22 9.15
CA VAL A 129 12.41 -15.15 7.74
C VAL A 129 12.42 -13.70 7.25
N ALA A 130 12.49 -13.49 5.94
CA ALA A 130 12.44 -12.15 5.36
C ALA A 130 11.15 -11.39 5.71
N GLY A 131 10.05 -12.13 5.89
CA GLY A 131 8.75 -11.55 6.21
C GLY A 131 8.06 -10.98 4.98
N ALA A 132 7.01 -10.18 5.17
CA ALA A 132 6.24 -9.62 4.07
C ALA A 132 5.73 -8.22 4.39
N GLY A 133 5.42 -7.43 3.37
CA GLY A 133 4.60 -6.24 3.51
C GLY A 133 3.22 -6.60 4.09
N ASP A 134 2.63 -5.68 4.87
CA ASP A 134 1.43 -5.92 5.67
C ASP A 134 0.24 -6.48 4.85
N ASN A 135 -0.03 -5.91 3.68
CA ASN A 135 -1.11 -6.37 2.81
C ASN A 135 -0.86 -7.78 2.24
N ALA A 136 0.39 -8.09 1.87
CA ALA A 136 0.76 -9.41 1.38
C ALA A 136 0.69 -10.46 2.52
N ALA A 137 1.12 -10.09 3.73
CA ALA A 137 1.00 -10.93 4.92
C ALA A 137 -0.47 -11.21 5.28
N ALA A 138 -1.31 -10.17 5.26
CA ALA A 138 -2.75 -10.29 5.50
C ALA A 138 -3.43 -11.16 4.44
N ALA A 139 -3.02 -11.03 3.17
CA ALA A 139 -3.53 -11.87 2.08
C ALA A 139 -3.21 -13.37 2.33
N VAL A 140 -1.98 -13.69 2.72
CA VAL A 140 -1.62 -15.07 3.12
C VAL A 140 -2.47 -15.54 4.30
N GLY A 141 -2.60 -14.71 5.34
CA GLY A 141 -3.37 -15.03 6.54
C GLY A 141 -4.86 -15.25 6.29
N THR A 142 -5.43 -14.64 5.24
CA THR A 142 -6.83 -14.80 4.83
C THR A 142 -7.02 -15.82 3.70
N GLY A 143 -5.97 -16.52 3.28
CA GLY A 143 -6.03 -17.50 2.20
C GLY A 143 -6.15 -16.90 0.81
N THR A 144 -5.82 -15.61 0.63
CA THR A 144 -5.78 -14.93 -0.67
C THR A 144 -4.45 -15.23 -1.35
N VAL A 145 -4.27 -16.47 -1.76
CA VAL A 145 -3.06 -16.99 -2.43
C VAL A 145 -3.48 -17.77 -3.68
N GLY A 146 -2.60 -17.78 -4.69
CA GLY A 146 -2.90 -18.39 -6.00
C GLY A 146 -3.71 -17.46 -6.89
N ASP A 147 -4.12 -17.94 -8.07
CA ASP A 147 -4.71 -17.11 -9.12
C ASP A 147 -6.16 -16.70 -8.83
N GLY A 148 -6.47 -15.44 -9.11
CA GLY A 148 -7.85 -14.91 -9.12
C GLY A 148 -8.52 -14.83 -7.74
N ARG A 149 -7.77 -14.90 -6.65
CA ARG A 149 -8.32 -14.70 -5.31
C ARG A 149 -8.27 -13.24 -4.90
N CYS A 150 -9.30 -12.80 -4.18
CA CYS A 150 -9.46 -11.41 -3.77
C CYS A 150 -9.59 -11.30 -2.25
N ASN A 151 -8.92 -10.29 -1.69
CA ASN A 151 -9.13 -9.81 -0.32
C ASN A 151 -9.59 -8.35 -0.38
N ILE A 152 -10.65 -8.04 0.36
CA ILE A 152 -11.14 -6.67 0.55
C ILE A 152 -10.93 -6.32 2.02
N SER A 153 -10.15 -5.26 2.27
CA SER A 153 -9.93 -4.74 3.61
C SER A 153 -10.60 -3.37 3.73
N LEU A 154 -11.52 -3.24 4.69
CA LEU A 154 -12.26 -2.01 4.96
C LEU A 154 -11.92 -1.50 6.35
N GLY A 155 -10.99 -0.56 6.40
CA GLY A 155 -10.64 0.21 7.57
C GLY A 155 -10.90 1.70 7.34
N THR A 156 -10.12 2.59 7.94
CA THR A 156 -10.15 4.04 7.64
C THR A 156 -10.03 4.27 6.14
N SER A 157 -9.06 3.63 5.50
CA SER A 157 -8.92 3.45 4.05
C SER A 157 -9.38 2.05 3.64
N GLY A 158 -9.59 1.83 2.35
CA GLY A 158 -9.97 0.53 1.79
C GLY A 158 -8.92 0.01 0.81
N THR A 159 -8.70 -1.30 0.79
CA THR A 159 -7.88 -1.94 -0.22
C THR A 159 -8.61 -3.11 -0.86
N ILE A 160 -8.43 -3.25 -2.17
CA ILE A 160 -8.81 -4.44 -2.94
C ILE A 160 -7.52 -5.07 -3.43
N PHE A 161 -7.23 -6.27 -2.96
CA PHE A 161 -6.04 -7.04 -3.28
C PHE A 161 -6.44 -8.26 -4.11
N ILE A 162 -5.86 -8.43 -5.28
CA ILE A 162 -6.14 -9.55 -6.19
C ILE A 162 -4.84 -10.29 -6.46
N SER A 163 -4.75 -11.54 -5.99
CA SER A 163 -3.60 -12.41 -6.25
C SER A 163 -3.60 -12.93 -7.68
N SER A 164 -2.42 -13.10 -8.27
CA SER A 164 -2.22 -13.60 -9.63
C SER A 164 -0.91 -14.38 -9.72
N GLU A 165 -0.94 -15.54 -10.38
CA GLU A 165 0.26 -16.31 -10.70
C GLU A 165 1.12 -15.63 -11.78
N LYS A 166 0.53 -14.73 -12.56
CA LYS A 166 1.20 -14.05 -13.66
C LYS A 166 1.49 -12.60 -13.32
N PHE A 167 2.69 -12.15 -13.69
CA PHE A 167 3.02 -10.73 -13.66
C PHE A 167 2.07 -9.94 -14.56
N GLY A 168 1.56 -8.83 -14.03
CA GLY A 168 0.70 -7.92 -14.78
C GLY A 168 0.81 -6.50 -14.25
N VAL A 169 0.56 -5.53 -15.11
CA VAL A 169 0.49 -4.10 -14.79
C VAL A 169 -0.78 -3.54 -15.38
N ASP A 170 -1.50 -2.74 -14.61
CA ASP A 170 -2.66 -2.01 -15.14
C ASP A 170 -2.21 -0.98 -16.19
N ARG A 171 -2.92 -0.92 -17.32
CA ARG A 171 -2.56 -0.06 -18.46
C ARG A 171 -2.45 1.41 -18.09
N ASN A 172 -3.26 1.86 -17.14
CA ASN A 172 -3.30 3.26 -16.71
C ASN A 172 -2.43 3.51 -15.46
N ASN A 173 -1.76 2.47 -14.93
CA ASN A 173 -1.07 2.50 -13.63
C ASN A 173 -1.97 2.99 -12.48
N ALA A 174 -3.27 2.69 -12.56
CA ALA A 174 -4.24 3.03 -11.53
C ALA A 174 -4.17 2.07 -10.34
N LEU A 175 -3.65 0.86 -10.55
CA LEU A 175 -3.42 -0.15 -9.54
C LEU A 175 -1.92 -0.33 -9.27
N HIS A 176 -1.59 -0.69 -8.04
CA HIS A 176 -0.24 -1.13 -7.70
C HIS A 176 -0.02 -2.55 -8.18
N ALA A 177 1.14 -2.81 -8.79
CA ALA A 177 1.57 -4.15 -9.22
C ALA A 177 2.77 -4.56 -8.37
N PHE A 178 2.61 -5.54 -7.50
CA PHE A 178 3.61 -5.96 -6.52
C PHE A 178 3.89 -7.46 -6.61
N ALA A 179 5.04 -7.87 -6.12
CA ALA A 179 5.29 -9.26 -5.79
C ALA A 179 4.44 -9.67 -4.57
N HIS A 180 3.93 -10.89 -4.57
CA HIS A 180 3.16 -11.43 -3.47
C HIS A 180 4.03 -12.32 -2.57
N ALA A 181 3.65 -12.46 -1.30
CA ALA A 181 4.36 -13.26 -0.31
C ALA A 181 4.27 -14.77 -0.55
N ASP A 182 3.42 -15.22 -1.46
CA ASP A 182 3.28 -16.64 -1.87
C ASP A 182 4.23 -17.05 -3.01
N GLY A 183 5.12 -16.16 -3.44
CA GLY A 183 6.03 -16.40 -4.56
C GLY A 183 5.49 -15.94 -5.94
N HIS A 184 4.30 -15.35 -5.99
CA HIS A 184 3.66 -14.86 -7.20
C HIS A 184 3.54 -13.33 -7.24
N TYR A 185 2.44 -12.79 -7.73
CA TYR A 185 2.19 -11.36 -7.89
C TYR A 185 0.80 -10.98 -7.38
N HIS A 186 0.56 -9.69 -7.22
CA HIS A 186 -0.77 -9.17 -6.99
C HIS A 186 -0.95 -7.78 -7.59
N LEU A 187 -2.21 -7.45 -7.87
CA LEU A 187 -2.65 -6.09 -8.13
C LEU A 187 -3.42 -5.58 -6.91
N MET A 188 -3.23 -4.31 -6.57
CA MET A 188 -3.91 -3.71 -5.42
C MET A 188 -4.43 -2.31 -5.77
N GLY A 189 -5.73 -2.10 -5.54
CA GLY A 189 -6.35 -0.79 -5.49
C GLY A 189 -6.44 -0.31 -4.04
N CYS A 190 -6.29 1.00 -3.84
CA CYS A 190 -6.40 1.60 -2.52
C CYS A 190 -7.23 2.89 -2.60
N MET A 191 -8.34 2.94 -1.87
CA MET A 191 -9.11 4.16 -1.65
C MET A 191 -8.73 4.78 -0.31
N LEU A 192 -8.68 6.12 -0.25
CA LEU A 192 -8.19 6.82 0.95
C LEU A 192 -9.26 6.94 2.04
N SER A 193 -10.53 6.95 1.70
CA SER A 193 -11.65 7.13 2.61
C SER A 193 -12.68 6.02 2.41
N ALA A 194 -12.59 4.95 3.18
CA ALA A 194 -13.51 3.81 3.15
C ALA A 194 -14.48 3.85 4.34
N ALA A 195 -14.30 3.01 5.35
CA ALA A 195 -15.16 3.04 6.54
C ALA A 195 -15.11 4.39 7.28
N SER A 196 -14.06 5.18 7.08
CA SER A 196 -14.01 6.56 7.58
C SER A 196 -15.11 7.46 7.02
N CYS A 197 -15.60 7.21 5.80
CA CYS A 197 -16.74 7.95 5.25
C CYS A 197 -18.01 7.70 6.06
N ASN A 198 -18.31 6.43 6.36
CA ASN A 198 -19.45 6.08 7.18
C ASN A 198 -19.30 6.65 8.60
N LYS A 199 -18.11 6.54 9.19
CA LYS A 199 -17.82 7.13 10.51
C LYS A 199 -18.05 8.64 10.51
N TRP A 200 -17.45 9.35 9.55
CA TRP A 200 -17.63 10.80 9.40
C TRP A 200 -19.10 11.19 9.22
N TRP A 201 -19.82 10.45 8.37
CA TRP A 201 -21.25 10.71 8.16
C TRP A 201 -22.04 10.55 9.45
N MET A 202 -21.87 9.43 10.15
CA MET A 202 -22.60 9.10 11.36
C MET A 202 -22.27 10.04 12.52
N GLU A 203 -21.00 10.24 12.81
CA GLU A 203 -20.57 10.95 14.02
C GLU A 203 -20.60 12.47 13.84
N GLU A 204 -20.13 12.99 12.68
CA GLU A 204 -19.95 14.43 12.46
C GLU A 204 -21.18 15.08 11.78
N ILE A 205 -21.88 14.37 10.88
CA ILE A 205 -23.00 14.96 10.13
C ILE A 205 -24.34 14.60 10.77
N VAL A 206 -24.58 13.32 11.06
CA VAL A 206 -25.83 12.86 11.67
C VAL A 206 -25.83 13.07 13.20
N GLY A 207 -24.65 13.02 13.82
CA GLY A 207 -24.46 13.23 15.26
C GLY A 207 -24.91 12.04 16.12
N THR A 208 -24.77 10.81 15.61
CA THR A 208 -25.12 9.58 16.34
C THR A 208 -24.05 8.50 16.21
N GLY A 209 -23.88 7.70 17.26
CA GLY A 209 -23.11 6.47 17.25
C GLY A 209 -23.95 5.20 17.05
N ASP A 210 -25.28 5.33 16.89
CA ASP A 210 -26.17 4.19 16.68
C ASP A 210 -26.33 3.91 15.17
N TYR A 211 -25.34 3.20 14.63
CA TYR A 211 -25.30 2.80 13.21
C TYR A 211 -26.48 1.91 12.83
N ALA A 212 -26.89 1.01 13.73
CA ALA A 212 -27.99 0.09 13.44
C ALA A 212 -29.33 0.81 13.32
N ALA A 213 -29.61 1.77 14.21
CA ALA A 213 -30.84 2.57 14.17
C ALA A 213 -30.89 3.45 12.91
N GLU A 214 -29.77 4.05 12.51
CA GLU A 214 -29.71 4.93 11.33
C GLU A 214 -29.90 4.15 10.00
N GLN A 215 -29.43 2.91 9.96
CA GLN A 215 -29.44 2.08 8.73
C GLN A 215 -30.67 1.16 8.62
N LYS A 216 -31.53 1.11 9.64
CA LYS A 216 -32.66 0.16 9.72
C LYS A 216 -33.70 0.30 8.59
N ASP A 217 -33.85 1.51 8.04
CA ASP A 217 -34.84 1.84 7.03
C ASP A 217 -34.26 1.73 5.59
N ILE A 218 -33.00 1.27 5.44
CA ILE A 218 -32.41 0.96 4.14
C ILE A 218 -32.96 -0.39 3.66
N GLU A 219 -33.89 -0.37 2.72
CA GLU A 219 -34.58 -1.60 2.25
C GLU A 219 -33.89 -2.23 1.05
N LYS A 220 -33.40 -1.41 0.09
CA LYS A 220 -32.88 -1.87 -1.20
C LYS A 220 -31.56 -1.20 -1.55
N LEU A 221 -30.51 -1.99 -1.59
CA LEU A 221 -29.21 -1.52 -2.05
C LEU A 221 -29.16 -1.42 -3.60
N GLY A 222 -28.48 -0.41 -4.11
CA GLY A 222 -28.31 -0.19 -5.56
C GLY A 222 -29.49 0.50 -6.26
N GLU A 223 -30.56 0.84 -5.53
CA GLU A 223 -31.73 1.55 -6.09
C GLU A 223 -31.81 3.02 -5.64
N ASN A 224 -30.75 3.56 -5.04
CA ASN A 224 -30.73 4.94 -4.59
C ASN A 224 -30.57 5.91 -5.78
N HIS A 225 -31.27 7.06 -5.71
CA HIS A 225 -31.12 8.14 -6.70
C HIS A 225 -30.03 9.14 -6.33
N VAL A 226 -29.51 9.08 -5.10
CA VAL A 226 -28.41 9.90 -4.60
C VAL A 226 -27.11 9.08 -4.66
N PHE A 227 -26.07 9.68 -5.18
CA PHE A 227 -24.73 9.10 -5.25
C PHE A 227 -23.78 9.90 -4.35
N PHE A 228 -22.86 9.21 -3.70
CA PHE A 228 -21.79 9.83 -2.94
C PHE A 228 -20.42 9.47 -3.51
N LEU A 229 -19.61 10.46 -3.78
CA LEU A 229 -18.20 10.28 -4.12
C LEU A 229 -17.37 10.35 -2.82
N PRO A 230 -16.71 9.25 -2.40
CA PRO A 230 -16.11 9.14 -1.06
C PRO A 230 -14.74 9.81 -0.92
N TYR A 231 -14.44 10.84 -1.69
CA TYR A 231 -13.11 11.43 -1.80
C TYR A 231 -12.81 12.48 -0.73
N LEU A 232 -13.16 12.21 0.54
CA LEU A 232 -13.00 13.16 1.65
C LEU A 232 -11.55 13.60 1.87
N MET A 233 -10.58 12.73 1.58
CA MET A 233 -9.15 12.98 1.75
C MET A 233 -8.37 12.99 0.42
N GLY A 234 -9.06 13.28 -0.69
CA GLY A 234 -8.52 13.00 -2.01
C GLY A 234 -8.71 11.54 -2.38
N GLU A 235 -8.15 11.08 -3.53
CA GLU A 235 -8.25 9.69 -3.93
C GLU A 235 -6.94 9.19 -4.56
N ARG A 236 -6.60 7.93 -4.28
CA ARG A 236 -5.44 7.24 -4.85
C ARG A 236 -5.86 6.44 -6.07
N SER A 237 -6.39 5.24 -5.89
CA SER A 237 -6.84 4.40 -6.98
C SER A 237 -8.32 4.64 -7.29
N PRO A 238 -8.73 4.82 -8.55
CA PRO A 238 -7.90 4.85 -9.76
C PRO A 238 -7.41 6.25 -10.17
N HIS A 239 -7.81 7.30 -9.48
CA HIS A 239 -7.70 8.69 -9.96
C HIS A 239 -6.33 9.34 -9.69
N ASN A 240 -5.63 8.93 -8.64
CA ASN A 240 -4.41 9.57 -8.14
C ASN A 240 -4.54 11.11 -8.07
N ASN A 241 -5.64 11.57 -7.47
CA ASN A 241 -5.97 12.98 -7.36
C ASN A 241 -6.09 13.40 -5.88
N PRO A 242 -5.06 14.05 -5.29
CA PRO A 242 -5.10 14.49 -3.91
C PRO A 242 -6.08 15.65 -3.67
N ASN A 243 -6.57 16.28 -4.74
CA ASN A 243 -7.51 17.39 -4.70
C ASN A 243 -8.97 16.97 -4.93
N ALA A 244 -9.24 15.68 -5.17
CA ALA A 244 -10.62 15.18 -5.20
C ALA A 244 -11.32 15.45 -3.86
N ARG A 245 -12.63 15.68 -3.90
CA ARG A 245 -13.43 15.98 -2.70
C ARG A 245 -14.70 15.15 -2.69
N GLY A 246 -15.18 14.84 -1.49
CA GLY A 246 -16.45 14.19 -1.28
C GLY A 246 -17.59 15.03 -1.86
N THR A 247 -18.53 14.38 -2.52
CA THR A 247 -19.64 15.09 -3.21
C THR A 247 -20.87 14.20 -3.24
N PHE A 248 -22.03 14.78 -2.89
CA PHE A 248 -23.34 14.18 -3.16
C PHE A 248 -23.88 14.67 -4.50
N ILE A 249 -24.44 13.75 -5.30
CA ILE A 249 -25.00 14.04 -6.63
C ILE A 249 -26.40 13.43 -6.70
N GLY A 250 -27.35 14.12 -7.35
CA GLY A 250 -28.68 13.62 -7.60
C GLY A 250 -29.72 13.96 -6.52
N MET A 251 -29.39 14.82 -5.55
CA MET A 251 -30.37 15.27 -4.53
C MET A 251 -31.53 16.05 -5.13
N THR A 252 -32.71 15.81 -4.60
CA THR A 252 -33.96 16.51 -4.89
C THR A 252 -34.62 16.98 -3.61
N MET A 253 -35.76 17.66 -3.69
CA MET A 253 -36.53 18.06 -2.51
C MET A 253 -37.08 16.86 -1.71
N ASP A 254 -37.18 15.70 -2.35
CA ASP A 254 -37.69 14.46 -1.74
C ASP A 254 -36.57 13.60 -1.14
N THR A 255 -35.30 14.01 -1.29
CA THR A 255 -34.17 13.27 -0.75
C THR A 255 -34.22 13.26 0.79
N SER A 256 -34.31 12.06 1.34
CA SER A 256 -34.32 11.83 2.79
C SER A 256 -32.92 11.65 3.37
N ARG A 257 -32.82 11.72 4.71
CA ARG A 257 -31.57 11.38 5.42
C ARG A 257 -31.17 9.92 5.19
N THR A 258 -32.14 9.02 5.10
CA THR A 258 -31.89 7.60 4.81
C THR A 258 -31.26 7.43 3.42
N ASP A 259 -31.74 8.15 2.39
CA ASP A 259 -31.13 8.12 1.05
C ASP A 259 -29.68 8.60 1.08
N MET A 260 -29.36 9.63 1.86
CA MET A 260 -27.98 10.13 2.00
C MET A 260 -27.10 9.14 2.77
N THR A 261 -27.61 8.51 3.83
CA THR A 261 -26.90 7.45 4.57
C THR A 261 -26.60 6.26 3.66
N GLN A 262 -27.59 5.82 2.89
CA GLN A 262 -27.42 4.75 1.89
C GLN A 262 -26.37 5.14 0.84
N ALA A 263 -26.44 6.38 0.32
CA ALA A 263 -25.46 6.86 -0.66
C ALA A 263 -24.01 6.81 -0.14
N VAL A 264 -23.79 7.12 1.17
CA VAL A 264 -22.46 7.04 1.78
C VAL A 264 -21.97 5.59 1.83
N LEU A 265 -22.82 4.64 2.16
CA LEU A 265 -22.47 3.21 2.18
C LEU A 265 -22.17 2.69 0.77
N GLU A 266 -23.05 2.98 -0.19
CA GLU A 266 -22.91 2.54 -1.59
C GLU A 266 -21.72 3.20 -2.29
N GLY A 267 -21.40 4.45 -1.94
CA GLY A 267 -20.24 5.14 -2.50
C GLY A 267 -18.88 4.55 -2.09
N VAL A 268 -18.85 3.82 -0.97
CA VAL A 268 -17.66 3.09 -0.50
C VAL A 268 -17.60 1.67 -1.10
N ALA A 269 -18.75 1.04 -1.35
CA ALA A 269 -18.86 -0.32 -1.85
C ALA A 269 -18.55 -0.43 -3.35
#